data_831dae1f789e34368528d4837ddba07e
#
_entry.id   831dae1f789e34368528d4837ddba07e
#
_cell.length_a   1.000
_cell.length_b   1.000
_cell.length_c   1.000
_cell.angle_alpha   90.00
_cell.angle_beta   90.00
_cell.angle_gamma   90.00
#
_symmetry.space_group_name_H-M   'P 1'
#
loop_
_entity.id
_entity.type
_entity.pdbx_description
1 polymer ?
#
loop_
_entity_poly.entity_id
_entity_poly.type
_entity_poly.pdbx_seq_one_letter_code
_entity_poly.pdbx_strand_id
1 'polypeptide(L)'
;KWAPGDEVTYVLKQTVRSEGILGDSTVRAYLNGPVVLAAPLADEQAVPVIVSERLTDAGHIVKRVGDGLHFKTTCAEPENVGLIPYYRIGGRRMMVFFNHFKPEEWKIRQADLAKRQDRERWLKEQTVSQFSPGEMQPERDHQLKGEKTQPGEFNGHKFREAKEGGWFSFEMEVLPDRPMNLLCKYWGGIVYWHMFDILIDNVLVAQENVHNWGDQFVERNYKIPLELTKGKSKVTVTLKAADEKNTAGPLFDCRIMK
;
A
#
# COMPACT_ATOMS: atom_id res chain seq x y z
N LYS A 1 42.94 36.06 -36.25
CA LYS A 1 41.93 36.74 -37.09
C LYS A 1 41.26 35.65 -37.91
N TRP A 2 39.96 35.64 -37.96
CA TRP A 2 39.16 34.75 -38.79
C TRP A 2 39.07 35.31 -40.19
N ALA A 3 39.15 34.42 -41.20
CA ALA A 3 38.94 34.75 -42.61
C ALA A 3 37.62 34.09 -43.11
N PRO A 4 37.03 34.67 -44.21
CA PRO A 4 35.87 34.01 -44.79
C PRO A 4 36.24 32.61 -45.31
N GLY A 5 35.54 31.60 -44.83
CA GLY A 5 35.77 30.18 -45.12
C GLY A 5 36.50 29.38 -44.01
N ASP A 6 36.95 30.04 -42.94
CA ASP A 6 37.52 29.32 -41.79
C ASP A 6 36.45 28.52 -41.06
N GLU A 7 36.71 27.23 -40.82
CA GLU A 7 35.83 26.34 -40.09
C GLU A 7 36.47 25.98 -38.74
N VAL A 8 35.65 25.98 -37.67
CA VAL A 8 36.03 25.46 -36.39
C VAL A 8 35.17 24.25 -36.05
N THR A 9 35.79 23.09 -35.96
CA THR A 9 35.13 21.86 -35.50
C THR A 9 35.37 21.66 -34.04
N TYR A 10 34.32 21.61 -33.27
CA TYR A 10 34.37 21.33 -31.82
C TYR A 10 33.61 20.05 -31.49
N VAL A 11 34.30 19.05 -30.90
CA VAL A 11 33.73 17.79 -30.50
C VAL A 11 33.43 17.81 -28.99
N LEU A 12 32.18 17.89 -28.64
CA LEU A 12 31.73 17.75 -27.26
C LEU A 12 31.64 16.27 -26.88
N LYS A 13 32.54 15.81 -26.01
CA LYS A 13 32.43 14.47 -25.45
C LYS A 13 31.25 14.43 -24.47
N GLN A 14 30.22 13.68 -24.84
CA GLN A 14 29.05 13.44 -23.96
C GLN A 14 29.26 12.14 -23.21
N THR A 15 29.17 12.22 -21.88
CA THR A 15 29.24 11.07 -20.99
C THR A 15 27.89 10.86 -20.30
N VAL A 16 27.59 9.62 -19.99
CA VAL A 16 26.42 9.28 -19.15
C VAL A 16 26.71 9.70 -17.72
N ARG A 17 25.81 10.44 -17.12
CA ARG A 17 25.84 10.86 -15.72
C ARG A 17 24.47 10.66 -15.08
N SER A 18 24.41 10.68 -13.75
CA SER A 18 23.16 10.61 -13.02
C SER A 18 22.98 11.80 -12.09
N GLU A 19 21.76 12.28 -11.97
CA GLU A 19 21.37 13.34 -11.04
C GLU A 19 20.29 12.83 -10.09
N GLY A 20 20.48 13.07 -8.78
CA GLY A 20 19.48 12.77 -7.75
C GLY A 20 18.44 13.89 -7.66
N ILE A 21 17.28 13.59 -7.16
CA ILE A 21 16.30 14.60 -6.79
C ILE A 21 16.67 15.24 -5.45
N LEU A 22 16.28 16.51 -5.29
CA LEU A 22 16.54 17.23 -4.04
C LEU A 22 15.78 16.54 -2.88
N GLY A 23 16.53 16.19 -1.83
CA GLY A 23 15.97 15.55 -0.63
C GLY A 23 15.92 14.02 -0.66
N ASP A 24 16.14 13.37 -1.82
CA ASP A 24 16.20 11.91 -1.91
C ASP A 24 17.30 11.45 -2.87
N SER A 25 18.42 11.02 -2.32
CA SER A 25 19.56 10.52 -3.09
C SER A 25 19.34 9.13 -3.72
N THR A 26 18.30 8.42 -3.29
CA THR A 26 17.97 7.09 -3.80
C THR A 26 17.19 7.13 -5.10
N VAL A 27 16.64 8.29 -5.46
CA VAL A 27 15.91 8.51 -6.72
C VAL A 27 16.77 9.33 -7.67
N ARG A 28 17.09 8.78 -8.83
CA ARG A 28 18.01 9.40 -9.78
C ARG A 28 17.50 9.32 -11.22
N ALA A 29 17.83 10.37 -12.00
CA ALA A 29 17.67 10.39 -13.45
C ALA A 29 19.03 10.18 -14.14
N TYR A 30 19.00 9.68 -15.39
CA TYR A 30 20.21 9.52 -16.21
C TYR A 30 20.19 10.51 -17.35
N LEU A 31 21.37 11.07 -17.65
CA LEU A 31 21.57 12.03 -18.71
C LEU A 31 22.78 11.62 -19.55
N ASN A 32 22.72 11.94 -20.86
CA ASN A 32 23.88 11.90 -21.73
C ASN A 32 24.21 13.32 -22.12
N GLY A 33 25.27 13.91 -21.57
CA GLY A 33 25.50 15.34 -21.66
C GLY A 33 24.30 16.14 -21.11
N PRO A 34 23.68 17.06 -21.86
CA PRO A 34 22.51 17.80 -21.43
C PRO A 34 21.18 17.05 -21.63
N VAL A 35 21.20 15.89 -22.28
CA VAL A 35 19.99 15.18 -22.71
C VAL A 35 19.53 14.19 -21.63
N VAL A 36 18.33 14.38 -21.12
CA VAL A 36 17.68 13.45 -20.21
C VAL A 36 17.29 12.18 -20.96
N LEU A 37 17.61 11.03 -20.36
CA LEU A 37 17.27 9.71 -20.86
C LEU A 37 16.06 9.17 -20.11
N ALA A 38 15.14 8.55 -20.84
CA ALA A 38 13.95 7.94 -20.26
C ALA A 38 13.70 6.55 -20.84
N ALA A 39 13.10 5.68 -20.05
CA ALA A 39 12.64 4.36 -20.48
C ALA A 39 11.19 4.44 -20.94
N PRO A 40 10.86 4.15 -22.20
CA PRO A 40 9.47 3.88 -22.58
C PRO A 40 9.02 2.58 -21.94
N LEU A 41 7.85 2.58 -21.32
CA LEU A 41 7.27 1.40 -20.65
C LEU A 41 5.95 1.03 -21.33
N ALA A 42 5.67 -0.27 -21.44
CA ALA A 42 4.33 -0.75 -21.78
C ALA A 42 3.36 -0.48 -20.62
N ASP A 43 2.07 -0.44 -20.89
CA ASP A 43 1.06 -0.03 -19.90
C ASP A 43 1.09 -0.91 -18.65
N GLU A 44 1.23 -2.22 -18.81
CA GLU A 44 1.26 -3.19 -17.72
C GLU A 44 2.69 -3.59 -17.27
N GLN A 45 3.71 -3.01 -17.88
CA GLN A 45 5.09 -3.32 -17.52
C GLN A 45 5.39 -2.84 -16.10
N ALA A 46 5.99 -3.72 -15.30
CA ALA A 46 6.47 -3.39 -13.97
C ALA A 46 7.48 -2.23 -14.03
N VAL A 47 7.39 -1.32 -13.06
CA VAL A 47 8.34 -0.20 -12.94
C VAL A 47 9.70 -0.74 -12.50
N PRO A 48 10.75 -0.64 -13.34
CA PRO A 48 12.06 -1.17 -12.98
C PRO A 48 12.73 -0.31 -11.91
N VAL A 49 13.55 -0.96 -11.09
CA VAL A 49 14.43 -0.32 -10.12
C VAL A 49 15.87 -0.66 -10.44
N ILE A 50 16.82 0.14 -10.00
CA ILE A 50 18.24 -0.15 -10.15
C ILE A 50 18.75 -0.84 -8.89
N VAL A 51 19.39 -1.99 -9.07
CA VAL A 51 20.00 -2.78 -7.98
C VAL A 51 21.49 -2.91 -8.21
N SER A 52 22.29 -2.20 -7.43
CA SER A 52 23.74 -2.16 -7.63
C SER A 52 24.48 -1.72 -6.35
N GLU A 53 25.69 -2.26 -6.13
CA GLU A 53 26.60 -1.71 -5.13
C GLU A 53 27.15 -0.32 -5.55
N ARG A 54 27.15 -0.01 -6.85
CA ARG A 54 27.70 1.22 -7.41
C ARG A 54 26.61 2.20 -7.79
N LEU A 55 25.81 2.63 -6.82
CA LEU A 55 24.59 3.44 -7.04
C LEU A 55 24.83 4.79 -7.74
N THR A 56 26.03 5.36 -7.66
CA THR A 56 26.41 6.65 -8.27
C THR A 56 27.17 6.52 -9.58
N ASP A 57 27.63 5.32 -9.94
CA ASP A 57 28.37 5.03 -11.16
C ASP A 57 27.42 4.89 -12.36
N ALA A 58 27.01 6.02 -12.92
CA ALA A 58 26.09 6.05 -14.06
C ALA A 58 26.63 5.26 -15.27
N GLY A 59 27.96 5.28 -15.50
CA GLY A 59 28.60 4.56 -16.57
C GLY A 59 28.62 3.03 -16.37
N HIS A 60 28.51 2.56 -15.11
CA HIS A 60 28.28 1.15 -14.81
C HIS A 60 26.83 0.75 -15.06
N ILE A 61 25.89 1.59 -14.64
CA ILE A 61 24.46 1.28 -14.64
C ILE A 61 23.82 1.41 -16.02
N VAL A 62 24.26 2.38 -16.82
CA VAL A 62 23.69 2.67 -18.15
C VAL A 62 24.78 2.59 -19.20
N LYS A 63 24.61 1.72 -20.17
CA LYS A 63 25.54 1.54 -21.30
C LYS A 63 24.89 2.02 -22.59
N ARG A 64 25.71 2.65 -23.43
CA ARG A 64 25.30 3.00 -24.81
C ARG A 64 25.20 1.74 -25.65
N VAL A 65 24.19 1.70 -26.52
CA VAL A 65 23.94 0.58 -27.44
C VAL A 65 23.98 1.12 -28.89
N GLY A 66 24.95 0.67 -29.66
CA GLY A 66 25.14 1.13 -31.03
C GLY A 66 25.61 2.59 -31.15
N ASP A 67 25.50 3.14 -32.36
CA ASP A 67 26.02 4.48 -32.70
C ASP A 67 25.05 5.64 -32.40
N GLY A 68 23.79 5.32 -32.09
CA GLY A 68 22.75 6.30 -31.79
C GLY A 68 22.69 6.73 -30.32
N LEU A 69 21.70 7.56 -30.01
CA LEU A 69 21.35 7.91 -28.62
C LEU A 69 20.41 6.85 -28.00
N HIS A 70 20.86 5.61 -28.08
CA HIS A 70 20.21 4.46 -27.46
C HIS A 70 21.07 3.92 -26.34
N PHE A 71 20.46 3.64 -25.21
CA PHE A 71 21.13 3.16 -24.01
C PHE A 71 20.34 2.01 -23.42
N LYS A 72 20.96 1.24 -22.55
CA LYS A 72 20.31 0.16 -21.79
C LYS A 72 20.85 0.13 -20.37
N THR A 73 19.98 -0.12 -19.41
CA THR A 73 20.39 -0.43 -18.03
C THR A 73 21.09 -1.80 -18.00
N THR A 74 21.97 -2.01 -17.03
CA THR A 74 22.72 -3.27 -16.86
C THR A 74 22.41 -3.99 -15.55
N CYS A 75 21.71 -3.34 -14.64
CA CYS A 75 21.39 -3.82 -13.31
C CYS A 75 19.99 -3.38 -12.85
N ALA A 76 19.03 -3.35 -13.77
CA ALA A 76 17.64 -3.08 -13.44
C ALA A 76 16.88 -4.39 -13.18
N GLU A 77 15.99 -4.33 -12.20
CA GLU A 77 15.07 -5.40 -11.80
C GLU A 77 13.61 -4.95 -12.05
N PRO A 78 12.68 -5.80 -12.54
CA PRO A 78 12.88 -7.23 -12.84
C PRO A 78 13.65 -7.48 -14.15
N GLU A 79 13.83 -6.47 -14.99
CA GLU A 79 14.56 -6.59 -16.27
C GLU A 79 15.26 -5.29 -16.65
N ASN A 80 16.32 -5.41 -17.43
CA ASN A 80 17.01 -4.26 -18.00
C ASN A 80 16.19 -3.59 -19.09
N VAL A 81 16.05 -2.27 -19.00
CA VAL A 81 15.25 -1.45 -19.92
C VAL A 81 16.10 -0.60 -20.86
N GLY A 82 15.58 -0.39 -22.06
CA GLY A 82 16.14 0.54 -23.02
C GLY A 82 15.86 1.99 -22.61
N LEU A 83 16.83 2.86 -22.84
CA LEU A 83 16.72 4.30 -22.57
C LEU A 83 16.97 5.06 -23.87
N ILE A 84 16.15 6.06 -24.12
CA ILE A 84 16.28 7.00 -25.26
C ILE A 84 16.10 8.43 -24.76
N PRO A 85 16.48 9.46 -25.54
CA PRO A 85 16.13 10.83 -25.21
C PRO A 85 14.63 10.98 -24.92
N TYR A 86 14.28 11.58 -23.78
CA TYR A 86 12.89 11.68 -23.32
C TYR A 86 11.96 12.32 -24.38
N TYR A 87 12.45 13.30 -25.14
CA TYR A 87 11.68 13.98 -26.17
C TYR A 87 11.32 13.10 -27.38
N ARG A 88 11.90 11.87 -27.49
CA ARG A 88 11.59 10.90 -28.57
C ARG A 88 10.48 9.94 -28.18
N ILE A 89 10.02 9.93 -26.91
CA ILE A 89 9.04 8.96 -26.43
C ILE A 89 7.61 9.35 -26.81
N GLY A 90 7.36 10.65 -26.95
CA GLY A 90 6.00 11.16 -27.23
C GLY A 90 5.06 10.99 -26.05
N GLY A 91 3.76 10.80 -26.30
CA GLY A 91 2.72 10.68 -25.27
C GLY A 91 2.61 9.29 -24.60
N ARG A 92 3.62 8.42 -24.75
CA ARG A 92 3.59 7.08 -24.13
C ARG A 92 4.01 7.12 -22.67
N ARG A 93 3.60 6.11 -21.91
CA ARG A 93 4.08 5.88 -20.54
C ARG A 93 5.60 5.79 -20.55
N MET A 94 6.26 6.55 -19.66
CA MET A 94 7.71 6.57 -19.57
C MET A 94 8.18 6.71 -18.13
N MET A 95 9.43 6.33 -17.91
CA MET A 95 10.12 6.48 -16.63
C MET A 95 11.40 7.27 -16.82
N VAL A 96 11.56 8.36 -16.07
CA VAL A 96 12.74 9.24 -16.06
C VAL A 96 13.56 9.01 -14.79
N PHE A 97 12.87 8.86 -13.65
CA PHE A 97 13.49 8.70 -12.35
C PHE A 97 13.46 7.25 -11.92
N PHE A 98 14.60 6.72 -11.53
CA PHE A 98 14.79 5.34 -11.09
C PHE A 98 15.08 5.30 -9.60
N ASN A 99 14.37 4.43 -8.86
CA ASN A 99 14.73 4.08 -7.51
C ASN A 99 15.98 3.20 -7.51
N HIS A 100 16.92 3.47 -6.62
CA HIS A 100 18.18 2.77 -6.47
C HIS A 100 18.23 2.05 -5.13
N PHE A 101 18.63 0.78 -5.16
CA PHE A 101 18.80 -0.05 -3.98
C PHE A 101 20.13 -0.78 -4.04
N LYS A 102 20.74 -1.00 -2.88
CA LYS A 102 21.78 -2.02 -2.74
C LYS A 102 21.17 -3.42 -2.83
N PRO A 103 21.89 -4.44 -3.26
CA PRO A 103 21.37 -5.80 -3.38
C PRO A 103 20.74 -6.34 -2.09
N GLU A 104 21.36 -6.09 -0.92
CA GLU A 104 20.83 -6.51 0.38
C GLU A 104 19.50 -5.80 0.72
N GLU A 105 19.43 -4.49 0.51
CA GLU A 105 18.21 -3.70 0.75
C GLU A 105 17.07 -4.16 -0.18
N TRP A 106 17.40 -4.47 -1.43
CA TRP A 106 16.44 -4.95 -2.40
C TRP A 106 15.87 -6.33 -2.03
N LYS A 107 16.71 -7.26 -1.60
CA LYS A 107 16.26 -8.58 -1.10
C LYS A 107 15.27 -8.45 0.06
N ILE A 108 15.56 -7.59 1.03
CA ILE A 108 14.65 -7.34 2.16
C ILE A 108 13.32 -6.78 1.63
N ARG A 109 13.38 -5.79 0.75
CA ARG A 109 12.19 -5.15 0.16
C ARG A 109 11.36 -6.13 -0.68
N GLN A 110 12.01 -6.97 -1.49
CA GLN A 110 11.32 -8.02 -2.25
C GLN A 110 10.62 -9.02 -1.33
N ALA A 111 11.30 -9.47 -0.27
CA ALA A 111 10.71 -10.37 0.71
C ALA A 111 9.49 -9.75 1.41
N ASP A 112 9.54 -8.48 1.76
CA ASP A 112 8.42 -7.76 2.37
C ASP A 112 7.27 -7.55 1.38
N LEU A 113 7.56 -7.24 0.12
CA LEU A 113 6.54 -7.14 -0.93
C LEU A 113 5.86 -8.49 -1.18
N ALA A 114 6.64 -9.57 -1.26
CA ALA A 114 6.11 -10.92 -1.42
C ALA A 114 5.19 -11.31 -0.25
N LYS A 115 5.62 -11.07 1.01
CA LYS A 115 4.79 -11.30 2.20
C LYS A 115 3.48 -10.52 2.17
N ARG A 116 3.52 -9.24 1.74
CA ARG A 116 2.29 -8.43 1.61
C ARG A 116 1.35 -8.99 0.54
N GLN A 117 1.88 -9.34 -0.63
CA GLN A 117 1.08 -9.94 -1.71
C GLN A 117 0.47 -11.28 -1.31
N ASP A 118 1.24 -12.14 -0.63
CA ASP A 118 0.74 -13.42 -0.11
C ASP A 118 -0.33 -13.20 0.95
N ARG A 119 -0.14 -12.21 1.85
CA ARG A 119 -1.15 -11.85 2.85
C ARG A 119 -2.43 -11.31 2.20
N GLU A 120 -2.33 -10.44 1.20
CA GLU A 120 -3.49 -9.90 0.47
C GLU A 120 -4.24 -11.01 -0.29
N ARG A 121 -3.51 -11.92 -0.94
CA ARG A 121 -4.10 -13.09 -1.61
C ARG A 121 -4.83 -13.96 -0.60
N TRP A 122 -4.19 -14.29 0.50
CA TRP A 122 -4.79 -15.08 1.57
C TRP A 122 -6.05 -14.41 2.13
N LEU A 123 -6.00 -13.11 2.43
CA LEU A 123 -7.17 -12.36 2.87
C LEU A 123 -8.30 -12.45 1.85
N LYS A 124 -8.01 -12.23 0.57
CA LYS A 124 -9.02 -12.31 -0.51
C LYS A 124 -9.67 -13.69 -0.61
N GLU A 125 -8.90 -14.77 -0.46
CA GLU A 125 -9.39 -16.15 -0.53
C GLU A 125 -10.20 -16.56 0.71
N GLN A 126 -9.81 -16.07 1.88
CA GLN A 126 -10.45 -16.43 3.14
C GLN A 126 -11.63 -15.52 3.51
N THR A 127 -11.71 -14.31 2.97
CA THR A 127 -12.80 -13.36 3.27
C THR A 127 -14.12 -13.80 2.64
N VAL A 128 -15.16 -13.90 3.44
CA VAL A 128 -16.55 -14.13 3.01
C VAL A 128 -17.29 -12.81 2.85
N SER A 129 -17.10 -11.90 3.79
CA SER A 129 -17.68 -10.57 3.80
C SER A 129 -16.71 -9.57 4.38
N GLN A 130 -16.69 -8.34 3.87
CA GLN A 130 -15.84 -7.25 4.37
C GLN A 130 -16.66 -5.99 4.57
N PHE A 131 -16.47 -5.34 5.70
CA PHE A 131 -17.04 -4.05 6.03
C PHE A 131 -15.94 -3.01 6.21
N SER A 132 -16.03 -1.90 5.46
CA SER A 132 -15.11 -0.76 5.54
C SER A 132 -15.80 0.40 6.26
N PRO A 133 -15.60 0.55 7.58
CA PRO A 133 -16.26 1.59 8.37
C PRO A 133 -15.76 2.99 7.99
N GLY A 134 -16.64 3.99 8.17
CA GLY A 134 -16.36 5.38 7.80
C GLY A 134 -16.55 5.70 6.32
N GLU A 135 -16.94 4.74 5.51
CA GLU A 135 -17.27 4.91 4.10
C GLU A 135 -18.79 4.80 3.86
N MET A 136 -19.37 5.81 3.23
CA MET A 136 -20.83 5.95 3.10
C MET A 136 -21.49 4.75 2.41
N GLN A 137 -20.90 4.24 1.32
CA GLN A 137 -21.49 3.16 0.56
C GLN A 137 -21.41 1.81 1.30
N PRO A 138 -20.25 1.37 1.82
CA PRO A 138 -20.16 0.17 2.65
C PRO A 138 -21.07 0.23 3.88
N GLU A 139 -21.17 1.37 4.57
CA GLU A 139 -22.04 1.51 5.73
C GLU A 139 -23.53 1.33 5.38
N ARG A 140 -23.96 1.84 4.23
CA ARG A 140 -25.31 1.64 3.74
C ARG A 140 -25.57 0.20 3.35
N ASP A 141 -24.66 -0.43 2.62
CA ASP A 141 -24.80 -1.81 2.12
C ASP A 141 -24.87 -2.81 3.27
N HIS A 142 -24.17 -2.53 4.35
CA HIS A 142 -24.14 -3.32 5.58
C HIS A 142 -25.19 -2.89 6.63
N GLN A 143 -26.19 -2.06 6.25
CA GLN A 143 -27.27 -1.62 7.12
C GLN A 143 -26.80 -1.05 8.47
N LEU A 144 -25.76 -0.18 8.44
CA LEU A 144 -25.20 0.43 9.64
C LEU A 144 -26.28 1.09 10.50
N LYS A 145 -26.28 0.78 11.80
CA LYS A 145 -27.12 1.41 12.83
C LYS A 145 -26.23 1.74 14.03
N GLY A 146 -26.64 2.68 14.86
CA GLY A 146 -25.92 2.98 16.07
C GLY A 146 -26.41 4.21 16.80
N GLU A 147 -25.89 4.38 18.01
CA GLU A 147 -26.11 5.55 18.85
C GLU A 147 -24.76 6.12 19.30
N LYS A 148 -24.66 7.45 19.36
CA LYS A 148 -23.43 8.15 19.73
C LYS A 148 -22.21 7.72 18.89
N THR A 149 -22.44 7.35 17.64
CA THR A 149 -21.43 6.83 16.73
C THR A 149 -21.09 7.84 15.63
N GLN A 150 -19.81 7.90 15.26
CA GLN A 150 -19.30 8.81 14.24
C GLN A 150 -18.21 8.17 13.41
N PRO A 151 -18.10 8.53 12.11
CA PRO A 151 -16.93 8.19 11.31
C PRO A 151 -15.76 9.12 11.64
N GLY A 152 -14.55 8.67 11.37
CA GLY A 152 -13.33 9.46 11.47
C GLY A 152 -12.28 9.00 10.47
N GLU A 153 -11.14 9.67 10.47
CA GLU A 153 -9.99 9.33 9.65
C GLU A 153 -8.70 9.49 10.48
N PHE A 154 -7.80 8.53 10.35
CA PHE A 154 -6.49 8.56 10.98
C PHE A 154 -5.44 7.88 10.09
N ASN A 155 -4.31 8.55 9.86
CA ASN A 155 -3.23 8.09 8.97
C ASN A 155 -3.72 7.64 7.57
N GLY A 156 -4.69 8.38 6.99
CA GLY A 156 -5.27 8.06 5.67
C GLY A 156 -6.22 6.86 5.67
N HIS A 157 -6.57 6.32 6.85
CA HIS A 157 -7.54 5.24 7.01
C HIS A 157 -8.80 5.74 7.68
N LYS A 158 -9.95 5.44 7.10
CA LYS A 158 -11.25 5.73 7.70
C LYS A 158 -11.58 4.72 8.79
N PHE A 159 -12.36 5.15 9.76
CA PHE A 159 -12.81 4.31 10.87
C PHE A 159 -14.19 4.73 11.35
N ARG A 160 -14.79 3.91 12.20
CA ARG A 160 -15.98 4.25 12.99
C ARG A 160 -15.76 3.94 14.46
N GLU A 161 -16.26 4.82 15.32
CA GLU A 161 -16.28 4.65 16.76
C GLU A 161 -17.63 5.05 17.34
N ALA A 162 -17.94 4.58 18.55
CA ALA A 162 -19.08 5.06 19.32
C ALA A 162 -18.63 5.44 20.72
N LYS A 163 -18.90 6.68 21.11
CA LYS A 163 -18.44 7.31 22.36
C LYS A 163 -19.48 7.20 23.47
N GLU A 164 -19.05 7.43 24.71
CA GLU A 164 -19.91 7.65 25.86
C GLU A 164 -20.99 6.55 26.04
N GLY A 165 -20.56 5.30 26.06
CA GLY A 165 -21.49 4.17 26.20
C GLY A 165 -22.28 3.84 24.93
N GLY A 166 -21.94 4.47 23.80
CA GLY A 166 -22.58 4.26 22.52
C GLY A 166 -22.26 2.90 21.89
N TRP A 167 -22.90 2.65 20.78
CA TRP A 167 -22.74 1.42 20.01
C TRP A 167 -22.95 1.65 18.53
N PHE A 168 -22.46 0.73 17.70
CA PHE A 168 -22.82 0.62 16.29
C PHE A 168 -22.88 -0.85 15.88
N SER A 169 -23.75 -1.15 14.92
CA SER A 169 -23.93 -2.49 14.38
C SER A 169 -24.05 -2.46 12.87
N PHE A 170 -23.67 -3.56 12.24
CA PHE A 170 -23.72 -3.76 10.80
C PHE A 170 -23.93 -5.24 10.47
N GLU A 171 -24.54 -5.50 9.30
CA GLU A 171 -24.77 -6.85 8.84
C GLU A 171 -23.57 -7.39 8.07
N MET A 172 -23.19 -8.66 8.29
CA MET A 172 -22.13 -9.36 7.61
C MET A 172 -22.63 -10.70 7.05
N GLU A 173 -22.25 -11.04 5.83
CA GLU A 173 -22.52 -12.36 5.27
C GLU A 173 -21.67 -13.43 5.96
N VAL A 174 -22.30 -14.62 6.17
CA VAL A 174 -21.65 -15.78 6.80
C VAL A 174 -21.96 -17.04 6.01
N LEU A 175 -21.18 -18.09 6.24
CA LEU A 175 -21.45 -19.43 5.73
C LEU A 175 -22.22 -20.24 6.81
N PRO A 176 -23.33 -20.91 6.44
CA PRO A 176 -24.24 -21.54 7.41
C PRO A 176 -23.75 -22.88 7.94
N ASP A 177 -22.66 -23.43 7.39
CA ASP A 177 -22.24 -24.82 7.57
C ASP A 177 -20.95 -25.00 8.36
N ARG A 178 -20.36 -23.90 8.83
CA ARG A 178 -19.05 -23.94 9.53
C ARG A 178 -18.88 -22.80 10.54
N PRO A 179 -17.99 -22.98 11.54
CA PRO A 179 -17.55 -21.87 12.35
C PRO A 179 -16.79 -20.85 11.51
N MET A 180 -16.87 -19.58 11.87
CA MET A 180 -16.24 -18.47 11.18
C MET A 180 -15.33 -17.71 12.14
N ASN A 181 -14.58 -16.77 11.60
CA ASN A 181 -13.78 -15.84 12.38
C ASN A 181 -14.14 -14.41 12.01
N LEU A 182 -14.18 -13.53 12.99
CA LEU A 182 -14.30 -12.08 12.80
C LEU A 182 -12.91 -11.46 12.95
N LEU A 183 -12.35 -10.97 11.87
CA LEU A 183 -11.08 -10.27 11.84
C LEU A 183 -11.33 -8.77 11.85
N CYS A 184 -10.91 -8.09 12.90
CA CYS A 184 -11.05 -6.65 13.07
C CYS A 184 -9.71 -5.96 13.12
N LYS A 185 -9.62 -4.77 12.50
CA LYS A 185 -8.42 -3.93 12.49
C LYS A 185 -8.63 -2.70 13.36
N TYR A 186 -7.72 -2.48 14.29
CA TYR A 186 -7.71 -1.36 15.23
C TYR A 186 -6.39 -0.58 15.14
N TRP A 187 -6.38 0.65 15.68
CA TRP A 187 -5.13 1.38 15.96
C TRP A 187 -4.66 1.08 17.38
N GLY A 188 -3.45 0.55 17.52
CA GLY A 188 -2.92 0.14 18.82
C GLY A 188 -2.41 1.27 19.72
N GLY A 189 -2.05 2.44 19.15
CA GLY A 189 -1.50 3.58 19.89
C GLY A 189 -2.53 4.40 20.68
N ILE A 190 -3.68 3.82 21.03
CA ILE A 190 -4.72 4.46 21.83
C ILE A 190 -4.31 4.48 23.30
N VAL A 191 -4.34 5.66 23.91
CA VAL A 191 -3.97 5.87 25.33
C VAL A 191 -5.16 6.08 26.25
N TYR A 192 -6.39 6.16 25.71
CA TYR A 192 -7.63 6.31 26.46
C TYR A 192 -8.38 4.98 26.59
N TRP A 193 -9.38 4.96 27.46
CA TRP A 193 -10.17 3.75 27.73
C TRP A 193 -11.07 3.39 26.53
N HIS A 194 -10.79 2.28 25.88
CA HIS A 194 -11.56 1.73 24.78
C HIS A 194 -11.91 0.28 25.07
N MET A 195 -12.69 0.10 26.14
CA MET A 195 -13.25 -1.22 26.49
C MET A 195 -14.64 -1.34 25.89
N PHE A 196 -14.87 -2.40 25.13
CA PHE A 196 -16.15 -2.64 24.47
C PHE A 196 -16.42 -4.12 24.26
N ASP A 197 -17.69 -4.45 24.15
CA ASP A 197 -18.19 -5.76 23.81
C ASP A 197 -18.33 -5.92 22.31
N ILE A 198 -18.02 -7.10 21.81
CA ILE A 198 -18.25 -7.54 20.43
C ILE A 198 -19.34 -8.61 20.49
N LEU A 199 -20.48 -8.32 19.88
CA LEU A 199 -21.62 -9.23 19.88
C LEU A 199 -21.93 -9.66 18.43
N ILE A 200 -22.38 -10.90 18.30
CA ILE A 200 -22.97 -11.46 17.08
C ILE A 200 -24.42 -11.82 17.38
N ASP A 201 -25.36 -11.17 16.68
CA ASP A 201 -26.81 -11.33 16.93
C ASP A 201 -27.18 -11.18 18.42
N ASN A 202 -26.61 -10.19 19.10
CA ASN A 202 -26.73 -9.89 20.52
C ASN A 202 -26.10 -10.93 21.48
N VAL A 203 -25.36 -11.92 20.97
CA VAL A 203 -24.58 -12.85 21.81
C VAL A 203 -23.16 -12.35 21.95
N LEU A 204 -22.67 -12.21 23.16
CA LEU A 204 -21.29 -11.78 23.45
C LEU A 204 -20.30 -12.81 22.93
N VAL A 205 -19.43 -12.39 22.03
CA VAL A 205 -18.35 -13.22 21.46
C VAL A 205 -17.00 -12.86 22.08
N ALA A 206 -16.76 -11.59 22.31
CA ALA A 206 -15.53 -11.11 22.93
C ALA A 206 -15.76 -9.78 23.64
N GLN A 207 -14.91 -9.51 24.61
CA GLN A 207 -14.71 -8.19 25.20
C GLN A 207 -13.29 -7.73 24.86
N GLU A 208 -13.16 -6.53 24.33
CA GLU A 208 -11.87 -6.00 23.91
C GLU A 208 -11.53 -4.73 24.68
N ASN A 209 -10.23 -4.53 24.90
CA ASN A 209 -9.68 -3.31 25.46
C ASN A 209 -8.50 -2.85 24.60
N VAL A 210 -8.78 -1.93 23.67
CA VAL A 210 -7.75 -1.36 22.79
C VAL A 210 -7.02 -0.27 23.55
N HIS A 211 -5.94 -0.64 24.22
CA HIS A 211 -5.13 0.28 25.01
C HIS A 211 -3.65 -0.05 24.94
N ASN A 212 -2.85 0.87 24.43
CA ASN A 212 -1.39 0.82 24.40
C ASN A 212 -0.78 -0.47 23.79
N TRP A 213 -1.32 -0.90 22.64
CA TRP A 213 -0.76 -2.03 21.88
C TRP A 213 0.39 -1.64 20.94
N GLY A 214 0.92 -0.41 21.08
CA GLY A 214 1.97 0.19 20.23
C GLY A 214 1.42 1.00 19.07
N ASP A 215 2.25 1.89 18.54
CA ASP A 215 1.89 2.84 17.46
C ASP A 215 1.82 2.17 16.10
N GLN A 216 0.93 1.21 15.95
CA GLN A 216 0.71 0.45 14.72
C GLN A 216 -0.74 -0.02 14.61
N PHE A 217 -1.16 -0.35 13.38
CA PHE A 217 -2.41 -1.08 13.19
C PHE A 217 -2.26 -2.52 13.66
N VAL A 218 -3.25 -3.01 14.43
CA VAL A 218 -3.30 -4.35 14.99
C VAL A 218 -4.55 -5.06 14.50
N GLU A 219 -4.39 -6.29 14.04
CA GLU A 219 -5.50 -7.18 13.70
C GLU A 219 -5.81 -8.12 14.86
N ARG A 220 -7.09 -8.24 15.18
CA ARG A 220 -7.61 -9.15 16.21
C ARG A 220 -8.62 -10.10 15.60
N ASN A 221 -8.51 -11.36 15.97
CA ASN A 221 -9.33 -12.43 15.42
C ASN A 221 -10.21 -13.04 16.54
N TYR A 222 -11.53 -12.99 16.31
CA TYR A 222 -12.53 -13.50 17.26
C TYR A 222 -13.26 -14.68 16.62
N LYS A 223 -13.35 -15.81 17.34
CA LYS A 223 -14.05 -16.99 16.86
C LYS A 223 -15.56 -16.76 16.89
N ILE A 224 -16.25 -17.08 15.81
CA ILE A 224 -17.70 -17.13 15.73
C ILE A 224 -18.10 -18.61 15.71
N PRO A 225 -18.66 -19.14 16.80
CA PRO A 225 -19.11 -20.52 16.87
C PRO A 225 -20.17 -20.83 15.79
N LEU A 226 -20.20 -22.09 15.34
CA LEU A 226 -21.18 -22.54 14.33
C LEU A 226 -22.62 -22.27 14.75
N GLU A 227 -22.93 -22.33 16.03
CA GLU A 227 -24.27 -22.11 16.58
C GLU A 227 -24.81 -20.72 16.23
N LEU A 228 -23.94 -19.73 16.06
CA LEU A 228 -24.32 -18.36 15.71
C LEU A 228 -24.52 -18.16 14.20
N THR A 229 -23.94 -19.02 13.37
CA THR A 229 -24.01 -18.93 11.89
C THR A 229 -24.91 -19.99 11.27
N LYS A 230 -25.21 -21.07 11.99
CA LYS A 230 -25.96 -22.24 11.48
C LYS A 230 -27.30 -21.86 10.86
N GLY A 231 -27.46 -22.18 9.59
CA GLY A 231 -28.69 -21.91 8.85
C GLY A 231 -28.91 -20.44 8.48
N LYS A 232 -27.94 -19.56 8.73
CA LYS A 232 -28.02 -18.14 8.40
C LYS A 232 -27.12 -17.81 7.22
N SER A 233 -27.53 -16.82 6.42
CA SER A 233 -26.69 -16.19 5.39
C SER A 233 -26.04 -14.90 5.86
N LYS A 234 -26.56 -14.29 6.94
CA LYS A 234 -26.08 -13.04 7.52
C LYS A 234 -26.17 -13.08 9.04
N VAL A 235 -25.34 -12.31 9.69
CA VAL A 235 -25.36 -12.01 11.12
C VAL A 235 -25.18 -10.51 11.33
N THR A 236 -25.66 -10.02 12.47
CA THR A 236 -25.42 -8.64 12.90
C THR A 236 -24.22 -8.61 13.84
N VAL A 237 -23.18 -7.88 13.44
CA VAL A 237 -22.02 -7.58 14.30
C VAL A 237 -22.30 -6.29 15.04
N THR A 238 -22.14 -6.27 16.37
CA THR A 238 -22.29 -5.06 17.19
C THR A 238 -21.03 -4.82 18.00
N LEU A 239 -20.53 -3.59 17.97
CA LEU A 239 -19.53 -3.09 18.91
C LEU A 239 -20.24 -2.13 19.86
N LYS A 240 -20.17 -2.42 21.17
CA LYS A 240 -20.85 -1.64 22.20
C LYS A 240 -19.88 -1.27 23.31
N ALA A 241 -19.73 0.01 23.60
CA ALA A 241 -18.90 0.48 24.70
C ALA A 241 -19.34 -0.14 26.04
N ALA A 242 -18.38 -0.52 26.87
CA ALA A 242 -18.66 -1.21 28.14
C ALA A 242 -19.47 -0.35 29.12
N ASP A 243 -19.23 0.95 29.12
CA ASP A 243 -19.93 1.94 29.94
C ASP A 243 -19.83 3.34 29.34
N GLU A 244 -20.38 4.35 30.02
CA GLU A 244 -20.40 5.76 29.58
C GLU A 244 -19.00 6.41 29.52
N LYS A 245 -17.96 5.83 30.12
CA LYS A 245 -16.59 6.34 30.10
C LYS A 245 -15.79 5.75 28.93
N ASN A 246 -16.30 4.69 28.34
CA ASN A 246 -15.63 3.93 27.30
C ASN A 246 -16.11 4.29 25.90
N THR A 247 -15.27 3.97 24.90
CA THR A 247 -15.55 4.10 23.48
C THR A 247 -15.47 2.73 22.82
N ALA A 248 -16.42 2.40 21.96
CA ALA A 248 -16.36 1.22 21.11
C ALA A 248 -15.63 1.55 19.80
N GLY A 249 -14.61 0.80 19.45
CA GLY A 249 -13.70 1.06 18.34
C GLY A 249 -12.45 1.84 18.77
N PRO A 250 -11.78 2.61 17.88
CA PRO A 250 -12.10 2.78 16.46
C PRO A 250 -11.87 1.52 15.64
N LEU A 251 -12.85 1.14 14.86
CA LEU A 251 -12.78 0.01 13.92
C LEU A 251 -12.39 0.51 12.53
N PHE A 252 -11.31 0.01 11.96
CA PHE A 252 -10.77 0.43 10.65
C PHE A 252 -11.10 -0.54 9.52
N ASP A 253 -11.26 -1.81 9.79
CA ASP A 253 -11.66 -2.85 8.86
C ASP A 253 -12.27 -4.01 9.64
N CYS A 254 -13.23 -4.69 9.03
CA CYS A 254 -13.86 -5.86 9.63
C CYS A 254 -14.17 -6.89 8.56
N ARG A 255 -13.79 -8.14 8.80
CA ARG A 255 -13.99 -9.24 7.85
C ARG A 255 -14.54 -10.47 8.55
N ILE A 256 -15.47 -11.13 7.86
CA ILE A 256 -15.80 -12.51 8.17
C ILE A 256 -14.88 -13.42 7.38
N MET A 257 -14.17 -14.28 8.06
CA MET A 257 -13.16 -15.19 7.52
C MET A 257 -13.63 -16.64 7.65
N LYS A 258 -13.25 -17.46 6.64
CA LYS A 258 -13.49 -18.91 6.64
C LYS A 258 -12.71 -19.61 7.75
#